data_8001d11bc0b514b681e2cacabc2fcaba
#
_entry.id   8001d11bc0b514b681e2cacabc2fcaba
#
_cell.length_a   1.000
_cell.length_b   1.000
_cell.length_c   1.000
_cell.angle_alpha   90.00
_cell.angle_beta   90.00
_cell.angle_gamma   90.00
#
_symmetry.space_group_name_H-M   'P 1'
#
loop_
_entity.id
_entity.type
_entity.pdbx_description
1 polymer ?
#
loop_
_entity_poly.entity_id
_entity_poly.type
_entity_poly.pdbx_seq_one_letter_code
_entity_poly.pdbx_strand_id
1 'polypeptide(L)'
;MTNKELSQSEYQEFRQFLEHQCGIVLGDNKMYLVKSRLSPLMAKFNIDSLSELVKKSMKISERALRATVIDAMTTNETLWFRDTYPFEILANRVLPEFKNNAAPVKIWSSACSSGQEPYSIAMTYLEYKAKNPGGLKGGIRITATDISNKVLDQCAVGEYDSLAIARGLSAERQKKFFTEGSKPGAMKVKNEVKSFVQFRHLNLLDSYALLGKFDIIFCRNVLIYFSAEVKRKIIAQFRQSLNPGGYLFLGASESISGLTDDFEMIRCNPGIIYRRR
;
A
#
# COMPACT_ATOMS: atom_id res chain seq x y z
N MET A 1 10.45 0.83 41.86
CA MET A 1 9.19 0.87 41.09
C MET A 1 9.57 1.10 39.64
N THR A 2 9.54 0.07 38.81
CA THR A 2 9.82 0.21 37.38
C THR A 2 8.71 1.05 36.76
N ASN A 3 9.09 2.18 36.20
CA ASN A 3 8.15 3.09 35.51
C ASN A 3 7.51 2.30 34.34
N LYS A 4 6.24 1.93 34.48
CA LYS A 4 5.51 1.12 33.47
C LYS A 4 5.20 1.94 32.22
N GLU A 5 5.40 3.24 32.27
CA GLU A 5 5.12 4.18 31.17
C GLU A 5 6.40 4.51 30.38
N LEU A 6 6.20 4.84 29.10
CA LEU A 6 7.26 5.30 28.20
C LEU A 6 7.68 6.74 28.60
N SER A 7 8.96 6.97 28.87
CA SER A 7 9.50 8.30 29.12
C SER A 7 9.64 9.11 27.82
N GLN A 8 9.79 10.44 27.94
CA GLN A 8 9.96 11.31 26.79
C GLN A 8 11.25 10.99 26.01
N SER A 9 12.35 10.62 26.69
CA SER A 9 13.59 10.22 26.02
C SER A 9 13.45 8.91 25.25
N GLU A 10 12.81 7.91 25.85
CA GLU A 10 12.53 6.62 25.19
C GLU A 10 11.60 6.79 23.97
N TYR A 11 10.64 7.72 24.07
CA TYR A 11 9.79 8.08 22.95
C TYR A 11 10.59 8.71 21.79
N GLN A 12 11.53 9.59 22.08
CA GLN A 12 12.40 10.18 21.05
C GLN A 12 13.29 9.13 20.37
N GLU A 13 13.91 8.23 21.16
CA GLU A 13 14.69 7.12 20.62
C GLU A 13 13.83 6.21 19.71
N PHE A 14 12.62 5.91 20.15
CA PHE A 14 11.69 5.08 19.37
C PHE A 14 11.24 5.76 18.07
N ARG A 15 11.01 7.06 18.07
CA ARG A 15 10.71 7.83 16.85
C ARG A 15 11.84 7.71 15.82
N GLN A 16 13.08 7.94 16.26
CA GLN A 16 14.25 7.81 15.39
C GLN A 16 14.40 6.38 14.87
N PHE A 17 14.17 5.40 15.73
CA PHE A 17 14.16 4.00 15.32
C PHE A 17 13.11 3.71 14.24
N LEU A 18 11.87 4.16 14.40
CA LEU A 18 10.81 3.96 13.40
C LEU A 18 11.13 4.65 12.07
N GLU A 19 11.59 5.88 12.12
CA GLU A 19 11.98 6.61 10.91
C GLU A 19 13.10 5.89 10.17
N HIS A 20 14.11 5.41 10.89
CA HIS A 20 15.20 4.64 10.29
C HIS A 20 14.75 3.27 9.74
N GLN A 21 13.87 2.56 10.44
CA GLN A 21 13.45 1.20 10.05
C GLN A 21 12.41 1.18 8.93
N CYS A 22 11.46 2.12 8.93
CA CYS A 22 10.33 2.10 8.00
C CYS A 22 9.93 3.48 7.46
N GLY A 23 10.69 4.53 7.77
CA GLY A 23 10.46 5.90 7.28
C GLY A 23 9.33 6.64 7.98
N ILE A 24 8.59 6.02 8.91
CA ILE A 24 7.46 6.65 9.58
C ILE A 24 7.93 7.75 10.52
N VAL A 25 7.53 8.99 10.22
CA VAL A 25 7.79 10.16 11.06
C VAL A 25 6.65 10.36 12.03
N LEU A 26 6.94 10.24 13.33
CA LEU A 26 5.98 10.55 14.40
C LEU A 26 6.20 11.97 14.95
N GLY A 27 5.14 12.76 15.07
CA GLY A 27 5.20 14.08 15.71
C GLY A 27 5.45 14.00 17.23
N ASP A 28 5.94 15.08 17.83
CA ASP A 28 6.32 15.13 19.25
C ASP A 28 5.16 14.79 20.22
N ASN A 29 3.94 15.01 19.80
CA ASN A 29 2.72 14.81 20.60
C ASN A 29 2.00 13.48 20.30
N LYS A 30 2.66 12.50 19.68
CA LYS A 30 2.05 11.21 19.27
C LYS A 30 2.40 10.02 20.19
N MET A 31 2.94 10.28 21.39
CA MET A 31 3.23 9.23 22.37
C MET A 31 1.98 8.39 22.73
N TYR A 32 0.81 9.02 22.79
CA TYR A 32 -0.45 8.32 23.04
C TYR A 32 -0.75 7.25 21.97
N LEU A 33 -0.36 7.50 20.71
CA LEU A 33 -0.53 6.56 19.60
C LEU A 33 0.37 5.34 19.80
N VAL A 34 1.62 5.56 20.23
CA VAL A 34 2.54 4.46 20.57
C VAL A 34 1.94 3.61 21.69
N LYS A 35 1.48 4.26 22.77
CA LYS A 35 0.83 3.56 23.89
C LYS A 35 -0.39 2.75 23.42
N SER A 36 -1.30 3.36 22.67
CA SER A 36 -2.51 2.71 22.19
C SER A 36 -2.22 1.49 21.29
N ARG A 37 -1.23 1.61 20.38
CA ARG A 37 -0.92 0.57 19.40
C ARG A 37 -0.05 -0.55 19.96
N LEU A 38 0.85 -0.26 20.88
CA LEU A 38 1.82 -1.22 21.39
C LEU A 38 1.38 -1.92 22.69
N SER A 39 0.51 -1.29 23.52
CA SER A 39 0.04 -1.93 24.76
C SER A 39 -0.56 -3.34 24.56
N PRO A 40 -1.33 -3.63 23.50
CA PRO A 40 -1.82 -5.00 23.24
C PRO A 40 -0.71 -6.02 23.00
N LEU A 41 0.47 -5.57 22.56
CA LEU A 41 1.60 -6.46 22.30
C LEU A 41 2.31 -6.92 23.58
N MET A 42 2.18 -6.16 24.67
CA MET A 42 2.78 -6.50 25.96
C MET A 42 2.34 -7.91 26.42
N ALA A 43 1.03 -8.18 26.39
CA ALA A 43 0.49 -9.48 26.75
C ALA A 43 0.96 -10.58 25.76
N LYS A 44 0.99 -10.28 24.47
CA LYS A 44 1.42 -11.24 23.43
C LYS A 44 2.87 -11.71 23.61
N PHE A 45 3.76 -10.81 24.06
CA PHE A 45 5.18 -11.10 24.22
C PHE A 45 5.61 -11.31 25.68
N ASN A 46 4.65 -11.36 26.60
CA ASN A 46 4.89 -11.53 28.03
C ASN A 46 5.88 -10.49 28.59
N ILE A 47 5.61 -9.22 28.31
CA ILE A 47 6.41 -8.06 28.70
C ILE A 47 5.59 -7.17 29.63
N ASP A 48 6.17 -6.75 30.76
CA ASP A 48 5.44 -6.09 31.83
C ASP A 48 5.31 -4.57 31.67
N SER A 49 6.10 -3.96 30.78
CA SER A 49 6.06 -2.50 30.59
C SER A 49 6.24 -2.09 29.13
N LEU A 50 5.64 -0.94 28.78
CA LEU A 50 5.78 -0.35 27.43
C LEU A 50 7.23 0.07 27.17
N SER A 51 7.92 0.62 28.19
CA SER A 51 9.34 0.96 28.10
C SER A 51 10.19 -0.26 27.74
N GLU A 52 9.97 -1.39 28.40
CA GLU A 52 10.70 -2.63 28.10
C GLU A 52 10.39 -3.14 26.68
N LEU A 53 9.13 -3.13 26.25
CA LEU A 53 8.72 -3.55 24.92
C LEU A 53 9.40 -2.71 23.84
N VAL A 54 9.41 -1.40 24.00
CA VAL A 54 10.09 -0.48 23.07
C VAL A 54 11.58 -0.77 23.03
N LYS A 55 12.27 -0.83 24.17
CA LYS A 55 13.70 -1.14 24.24
C LYS A 55 14.07 -2.49 23.62
N LYS A 56 13.28 -3.53 23.91
CA LYS A 56 13.50 -4.87 23.31
C LYS A 56 13.31 -4.81 21.79
N SER A 57 12.27 -4.13 21.29
CA SER A 57 12.00 -4.06 19.84
C SER A 57 13.14 -3.42 19.05
N MET A 58 13.94 -2.55 19.65
CA MET A 58 15.11 -1.92 19.02
C MET A 58 16.34 -2.84 18.97
N LYS A 59 16.40 -3.93 19.73
CA LYS A 59 17.54 -4.88 19.72
C LYS A 59 17.55 -5.69 18.42
N ILE A 60 18.74 -5.87 17.81
CA ILE A 60 18.92 -6.61 16.56
C ILE A 60 18.49 -8.08 16.69
N SER A 61 18.67 -8.69 17.87
CA SER A 61 18.28 -10.08 18.18
C SER A 61 16.76 -10.30 18.15
N GLU A 62 15.97 -9.26 18.41
CA GLU A 62 14.50 -9.34 18.61
C GLU A 62 13.71 -9.14 17.30
N ARG A 63 14.09 -9.89 16.25
CA ARG A 63 13.53 -9.69 14.88
C ARG A 63 12.01 -9.81 14.83
N ALA A 64 11.44 -10.84 15.48
CA ALA A 64 9.99 -11.08 15.46
C ALA A 64 9.20 -9.99 16.21
N LEU A 65 9.71 -9.56 17.38
CA LEU A 65 9.12 -8.45 18.13
C LEU A 65 9.21 -7.15 17.33
N ARG A 66 10.37 -6.85 16.76
CA ARG A 66 10.59 -5.67 15.92
C ARG A 66 9.59 -5.62 14.75
N ALA A 67 9.47 -6.71 13.98
CA ALA A 67 8.53 -6.78 12.86
C ALA A 67 7.09 -6.55 13.33
N THR A 68 6.68 -7.14 14.46
CA THR A 68 5.35 -6.96 15.03
C THR A 68 5.11 -5.52 15.51
N VAL A 69 6.13 -4.87 16.09
CA VAL A 69 6.05 -3.46 16.52
C VAL A 69 5.94 -2.52 15.31
N ILE A 70 6.74 -2.71 14.28
CA ILE A 70 6.65 -1.93 13.04
C ILE A 70 5.25 -2.11 12.41
N ASP A 71 4.78 -3.35 12.32
CA ASP A 71 3.44 -3.67 11.82
C ASP A 71 2.33 -2.95 12.62
N ALA A 72 2.41 -2.95 13.94
CA ALA A 72 1.46 -2.25 14.80
C ALA A 72 1.53 -0.71 14.63
N MET A 73 2.68 -0.17 14.24
CA MET A 73 2.86 1.26 14.02
C MET A 73 2.46 1.72 12.62
N THR A 74 2.24 0.80 11.67
CA THR A 74 1.69 1.14 10.35
C THR A 74 0.21 1.53 10.44
N THR A 75 -0.26 2.32 9.49
CA THR A 75 -1.67 2.69 9.35
C THR A 75 -2.21 2.04 8.08
N ASN A 76 -2.98 0.96 8.26
CA ASN A 76 -3.49 0.15 7.16
C ASN A 76 -4.92 0.53 6.75
N GLU A 77 -5.23 1.83 6.78
CA GLU A 77 -6.56 2.34 6.42
C GLU A 77 -6.70 2.39 4.89
N THR A 78 -7.61 1.60 4.36
CA THR A 78 -7.90 1.53 2.92
C THR A 78 -9.37 1.22 2.68
N LEU A 79 -9.82 1.41 1.45
CA LEU A 79 -11.18 1.06 1.02
C LEU A 79 -11.19 0.71 -0.47
N TRP A 80 -12.27 0.06 -0.92
CA TRP A 80 -12.46 -0.28 -2.32
C TRP A 80 -12.60 0.97 -3.19
N PHE A 81 -11.92 1.01 -4.33
CA PHE A 81 -11.98 2.11 -5.30
C PHE A 81 -11.79 3.49 -4.65
N ARG A 82 -10.87 3.58 -3.67
CA ARG A 82 -10.58 4.82 -2.92
C ARG A 82 -10.37 5.99 -3.85
N ASP A 83 -11.12 7.09 -3.62
CA ASP A 83 -11.19 8.32 -4.43
C ASP A 83 -11.80 8.12 -5.84
N THR A 84 -12.21 6.93 -6.24
CA THR A 84 -12.86 6.54 -7.51
C THR A 84 -12.08 6.97 -8.77
N TYR A 85 -11.74 8.25 -8.92
CA TYR A 85 -11.12 8.82 -10.12
C TYR A 85 -9.80 8.16 -10.57
N PRO A 86 -8.91 7.62 -9.70
CA PRO A 86 -7.69 6.95 -10.18
C PRO A 86 -8.00 5.72 -11.02
N PHE A 87 -9.06 5.00 -10.69
CA PHE A 87 -9.49 3.82 -11.42
C PHE A 87 -10.22 4.19 -12.72
N GLU A 88 -10.96 5.31 -12.73
CA GLU A 88 -11.55 5.88 -13.95
C GLU A 88 -10.46 6.36 -14.92
N ILE A 89 -9.44 7.07 -14.44
CA ILE A 89 -8.27 7.48 -15.24
C ILE A 89 -7.54 6.25 -15.77
N LEU A 90 -7.34 5.22 -14.94
CA LEU A 90 -6.74 3.97 -15.37
C LEU A 90 -7.52 3.36 -16.54
N ALA A 91 -8.85 3.20 -16.40
CA ALA A 91 -9.69 2.56 -17.41
C ALA A 91 -9.83 3.38 -18.70
N ASN A 92 -10.06 4.70 -18.56
CA ASN A 92 -10.51 5.54 -19.68
C ASN A 92 -9.35 6.25 -20.41
N ARG A 93 -8.19 6.37 -19.76
CA ARG A 93 -7.04 7.08 -20.32
C ARG A 93 -5.80 6.22 -20.44
N VAL A 94 -5.38 5.53 -19.36
CA VAL A 94 -4.08 4.87 -19.31
C VAL A 94 -4.11 3.51 -20.01
N LEU A 95 -5.06 2.62 -19.68
CA LEU A 95 -5.15 1.29 -20.32
C LEU A 95 -5.33 1.35 -21.84
N PRO A 96 -6.09 2.32 -22.44
CA PRO A 96 -6.21 2.46 -23.88
C PRO A 96 -4.86 2.68 -24.61
N GLU A 97 -3.88 3.30 -23.96
CA GLU A 97 -2.56 3.52 -24.59
C GLU A 97 -1.80 2.20 -24.80
N PHE A 98 -2.12 1.19 -23.99
CA PHE A 98 -1.50 -0.16 -24.06
C PHE A 98 -2.31 -1.17 -24.90
N LYS A 99 -3.38 -0.74 -25.59
CA LYS A 99 -4.32 -1.63 -26.30
C LYS A 99 -3.66 -2.62 -27.25
N ASN A 100 -2.56 -2.22 -27.88
CA ASN A 100 -1.84 -3.02 -28.87
C ASN A 100 -0.67 -3.84 -28.27
N ASN A 101 -0.40 -3.72 -26.97
CA ASN A 101 0.68 -4.44 -26.35
C ASN A 101 0.42 -5.95 -26.35
N ALA A 102 1.37 -6.72 -26.89
CA ALA A 102 1.34 -8.18 -26.82
C ALA A 102 1.79 -8.70 -25.44
N ALA A 103 2.68 -7.96 -24.77
CA ALA A 103 3.12 -8.28 -23.40
C ALA A 103 2.13 -7.73 -22.35
N PRO A 104 2.03 -8.37 -21.18
CA PRO A 104 1.20 -7.88 -20.08
C PRO A 104 1.66 -6.49 -19.59
N VAL A 105 0.72 -5.60 -19.37
CA VAL A 105 0.98 -4.32 -18.68
C VAL A 105 1.29 -4.61 -17.22
N LYS A 106 2.46 -4.19 -16.76
CA LYS A 106 2.96 -4.43 -15.41
C LYS A 106 2.58 -3.27 -14.50
N ILE A 107 1.81 -3.55 -13.48
CA ILE A 107 1.30 -2.56 -12.53
C ILE A 107 1.84 -2.89 -11.14
N TRP A 108 2.29 -1.89 -10.40
CA TRP A 108 2.72 -2.03 -9.02
C TRP A 108 1.84 -1.20 -8.08
N SER A 109 1.22 -1.84 -7.10
CA SER A 109 0.55 -1.21 -5.97
C SER A 109 1.50 -1.26 -4.78
N SER A 110 2.13 -0.13 -4.45
CA SER A 110 3.34 -0.05 -3.62
C SER A 110 3.07 0.28 -2.16
N ALA A 111 2.05 0.01 -1.56
CA ALA A 111 1.65 0.00 -0.15
C ALA A 111 0.19 -0.44 -0.14
N CYS A 112 0.00 -1.71 -0.42
CA CYS A 112 -1.32 -2.22 -0.78
C CYS A 112 -2.26 -2.40 0.41
N SER A 113 -1.75 -2.24 1.65
CA SER A 113 -2.52 -2.46 2.86
C SER A 113 -3.24 -3.81 2.82
N SER A 114 -4.51 -3.87 3.17
CA SER A 114 -5.32 -5.10 3.15
C SER A 114 -5.85 -5.52 1.76
N GLY A 115 -5.29 -4.99 0.67
CA GLY A 115 -5.46 -5.52 -0.70
C GLY A 115 -6.59 -4.90 -1.52
N GLN A 116 -7.37 -3.97 -0.99
CA GLN A 116 -8.49 -3.36 -1.73
C GLN A 116 -8.02 -2.63 -3.00
N GLU A 117 -6.88 -1.93 -2.95
CA GLU A 117 -6.36 -1.21 -4.11
C GLU A 117 -5.94 -2.15 -5.24
N PRO A 118 -5.03 -3.14 -5.08
CA PRO A 118 -4.65 -4.02 -6.18
C PRO A 118 -5.83 -4.83 -6.72
N TYR A 119 -6.77 -5.25 -5.89
CA TYR A 119 -7.98 -5.91 -6.38
C TYR A 119 -8.92 -4.95 -7.12
N SER A 120 -9.03 -3.68 -6.70
CA SER A 120 -9.77 -2.66 -7.46
C SER A 120 -9.14 -2.40 -8.82
N ILE A 121 -7.80 -2.41 -8.93
CA ILE A 121 -7.10 -2.33 -10.22
C ILE A 121 -7.45 -3.53 -11.11
N ALA A 122 -7.43 -4.75 -10.56
CA ALA A 122 -7.77 -5.96 -11.30
C ALA A 122 -9.23 -5.94 -11.79
N MET A 123 -10.18 -5.53 -10.94
CA MET A 123 -11.59 -5.37 -11.31
C MET A 123 -11.78 -4.31 -12.39
N THR A 124 -11.09 -3.17 -12.28
CA THR A 124 -11.08 -2.10 -13.30
C THR A 124 -10.64 -2.64 -14.65
N TYR A 125 -9.56 -3.43 -14.67
CA TYR A 125 -9.11 -4.09 -15.89
C TYR A 125 -10.14 -5.05 -16.46
N LEU A 126 -10.77 -5.89 -15.64
CA LEU A 126 -11.79 -6.83 -16.10
C LEU A 126 -13.03 -6.11 -16.67
N GLU A 127 -13.43 -4.98 -16.05
CA GLU A 127 -14.50 -4.12 -16.58
C GLU A 127 -14.10 -3.46 -17.90
N TYR A 128 -12.85 -2.97 -18.00
CA TYR A 128 -12.29 -2.42 -19.25
C TYR A 128 -12.28 -3.46 -20.36
N LYS A 129 -11.77 -4.68 -20.09
CA LYS A 129 -11.70 -5.77 -21.05
C LYS A 129 -13.08 -6.18 -21.57
N ALA A 130 -14.09 -6.24 -20.69
CA ALA A 130 -15.45 -6.55 -21.08
C ALA A 130 -16.07 -5.53 -22.05
N LYS A 131 -15.71 -4.24 -21.88
CA LYS A 131 -16.16 -3.14 -22.75
C LYS A 131 -15.34 -3.01 -24.03
N ASN A 132 -14.13 -3.55 -24.08
CA ASN A 132 -13.17 -3.45 -25.19
C ASN A 132 -12.68 -4.84 -25.62
N PRO A 133 -13.52 -5.65 -26.28
CA PRO A 133 -13.12 -6.97 -26.77
C PRO A 133 -11.90 -6.88 -27.68
N GLY A 134 -10.86 -7.67 -27.38
CA GLY A 134 -9.60 -7.64 -28.12
C GLY A 134 -8.59 -6.55 -27.72
N GLY A 135 -8.97 -5.63 -26.84
CA GLY A 135 -8.03 -4.69 -26.22
C GLY A 135 -7.13 -5.37 -25.21
N LEU A 136 -5.89 -4.88 -25.04
CA LEU A 136 -4.88 -5.42 -24.12
C LEU A 136 -4.67 -6.94 -24.28
N LYS A 137 -4.21 -7.37 -25.45
CA LYS A 137 -3.99 -8.80 -25.77
C LYS A 137 -3.09 -9.50 -24.76
N GLY A 138 -2.05 -8.81 -24.26
CA GLY A 138 -1.15 -9.31 -23.22
C GLY A 138 -1.74 -9.37 -21.82
N GLY A 139 -2.88 -8.71 -21.57
CA GLY A 139 -3.47 -8.60 -20.25
C GLY A 139 -2.69 -7.68 -19.29
N ILE A 140 -2.86 -7.91 -17.99
CA ILE A 140 -2.14 -7.18 -16.95
C ILE A 140 -1.48 -8.15 -15.98
N ARG A 141 -0.46 -7.66 -15.26
CA ARG A 141 0.12 -8.32 -14.08
C ARG A 141 0.33 -7.28 -12.99
N ILE A 142 -0.21 -7.54 -11.82
CA ILE A 142 -0.13 -6.64 -10.68
C ILE A 142 0.80 -7.23 -9.63
N THR A 143 1.85 -6.48 -9.27
CA THR A 143 2.65 -6.73 -8.08
C THR A 143 2.11 -5.81 -6.99
N ALA A 144 1.72 -6.36 -5.85
CA ALA A 144 1.25 -5.60 -4.70
C ALA A 144 2.23 -5.81 -3.54
N THR A 145 2.69 -4.72 -2.93
CA THR A 145 3.67 -4.82 -1.85
C THR A 145 3.20 -4.06 -0.62
N ASP A 146 3.59 -4.56 0.54
CA ASP A 146 3.42 -3.88 1.83
C ASP A 146 4.55 -4.28 2.78
N ILE A 147 4.81 -3.46 3.80
CA ILE A 147 5.78 -3.76 4.85
C ILE A 147 5.21 -4.75 5.87
N SER A 148 3.90 -4.86 5.98
CA SER A 148 3.19 -5.72 6.93
C SER A 148 2.94 -7.10 6.33
N ASN A 149 3.66 -8.12 6.80
CA ASN A 149 3.37 -9.51 6.42
C ASN A 149 1.95 -9.93 6.81
N LYS A 150 1.46 -9.44 7.95
CA LYS A 150 0.12 -9.76 8.44
C LYS A 150 -0.98 -9.35 7.46
N VAL A 151 -0.89 -8.13 6.89
CA VAL A 151 -1.89 -7.69 5.91
C VAL A 151 -1.72 -8.40 4.57
N LEU A 152 -0.49 -8.76 4.18
CA LEU A 152 -0.24 -9.53 2.95
C LEU A 152 -0.85 -10.94 3.04
N ASP A 153 -0.78 -11.60 4.20
CA ASP A 153 -1.46 -12.88 4.42
C ASP A 153 -2.98 -12.74 4.29
N GLN A 154 -3.57 -11.67 4.83
CA GLN A 154 -4.99 -11.35 4.66
C GLN A 154 -5.34 -11.11 3.18
N CYS A 155 -4.50 -10.36 2.46
CA CYS A 155 -4.67 -10.13 1.03
C CYS A 155 -4.69 -11.45 0.24
N ALA A 156 -3.79 -12.37 0.54
CA ALA A 156 -3.70 -13.67 -0.15
C ALA A 156 -4.96 -14.52 0.07
N VAL A 157 -5.56 -14.48 1.26
CA VAL A 157 -6.87 -15.08 1.55
C VAL A 157 -7.96 -14.39 0.72
N GLY A 158 -7.95 -13.05 0.68
CA GLY A 158 -8.89 -12.24 -0.07
C GLY A 158 -10.32 -12.31 0.44
N GLU A 159 -10.50 -12.50 1.76
CA GLU A 159 -11.80 -12.52 2.42
C GLU A 159 -11.97 -11.27 3.30
N TYR A 160 -13.11 -10.62 3.18
CA TYR A 160 -13.41 -9.34 3.81
C TYR A 160 -14.76 -9.39 4.51
N ASP A 161 -14.85 -8.80 5.70
CA ASP A 161 -16.09 -8.67 6.45
C ASP A 161 -17.06 -7.67 5.81
N SER A 162 -18.28 -7.64 6.32
CA SER A 162 -19.36 -6.79 5.81
C SER A 162 -19.00 -5.30 5.88
N LEU A 163 -18.27 -4.87 6.90
CA LEU A 163 -17.87 -3.47 7.06
C LEU A 163 -16.84 -3.06 5.99
N ALA A 164 -15.84 -3.91 5.74
CA ALA A 164 -14.87 -3.67 4.68
C ALA A 164 -15.51 -3.68 3.30
N ILE A 165 -16.47 -4.59 3.05
CA ILE A 165 -17.22 -4.69 1.80
C ILE A 165 -18.08 -3.45 1.55
N ALA A 166 -18.75 -2.92 2.56
CA ALA A 166 -19.59 -1.73 2.44
C ALA A 166 -18.81 -0.45 2.10
N ARG A 167 -17.49 -0.44 2.34
CA ARG A 167 -16.66 0.74 2.15
C ARG A 167 -16.13 0.84 0.70
N GLY A 168 -16.96 1.38 -0.19
CA GLY A 168 -16.59 1.74 -1.56
C GLY A 168 -16.88 0.68 -2.63
N LEU A 169 -17.42 -0.49 -2.27
CA LEU A 169 -17.75 -1.55 -3.22
C LEU A 169 -19.24 -1.53 -3.58
N SER A 170 -19.57 -1.27 -4.84
CA SER A 170 -20.95 -1.29 -5.32
C SER A 170 -21.56 -2.70 -5.29
N ALA A 171 -22.90 -2.79 -5.14
CA ALA A 171 -23.61 -4.07 -5.17
C ALA A 171 -23.38 -4.85 -6.47
N GLU A 172 -23.24 -4.17 -7.60
CA GLU A 172 -22.92 -4.79 -8.89
C GLU A 172 -21.57 -5.47 -8.86
N ARG A 173 -20.51 -4.78 -8.36
CA ARG A 173 -19.16 -5.34 -8.23
C ARG A 173 -19.10 -6.47 -7.22
N GLN A 174 -19.86 -6.39 -6.10
CA GLN A 174 -19.98 -7.47 -5.14
C GLN A 174 -20.50 -8.74 -5.84
N LYS A 175 -21.63 -8.65 -6.54
CA LYS A 175 -22.20 -9.79 -7.28
C LYS A 175 -21.27 -10.34 -8.36
N LYS A 176 -20.55 -9.46 -9.06
CA LYS A 176 -19.70 -9.83 -10.18
C LYS A 176 -18.40 -10.47 -9.74
N PHE A 177 -17.71 -9.92 -8.75
CA PHE A 177 -16.33 -10.24 -8.42
C PHE A 177 -16.12 -10.96 -7.09
N PHE A 178 -17.19 -11.22 -6.35
CA PHE A 178 -17.11 -11.90 -5.06
C PHE A 178 -18.01 -13.14 -4.99
N THR A 179 -17.67 -14.02 -4.07
CA THR A 179 -18.49 -15.13 -3.59
C THR A 179 -18.74 -14.94 -2.10
N GLU A 180 -19.65 -15.74 -1.52
CA GLU A 180 -19.81 -15.79 -0.07
C GLU A 180 -18.50 -16.20 0.61
N GLY A 181 -18.21 -15.59 1.74
CA GLY A 181 -17.05 -15.87 2.57
C GLY A 181 -17.32 -17.00 3.58
N SER A 182 -16.32 -17.28 4.43
CA SER A 182 -16.39 -18.34 5.45
C SER A 182 -17.28 -17.96 6.65
N LYS A 183 -17.58 -16.68 6.85
CA LYS A 183 -18.39 -16.15 7.96
C LYS A 183 -19.64 -15.44 7.43
N PRO A 184 -20.73 -15.39 8.19
CA PRO A 184 -21.92 -14.65 7.81
C PRO A 184 -21.59 -13.19 7.46
N GLY A 185 -22.03 -12.74 6.28
CA GLY A 185 -21.79 -11.39 5.78
C GLY A 185 -20.38 -11.12 5.25
N ALA A 186 -19.44 -12.05 5.38
CA ALA A 186 -18.14 -11.94 4.74
C ALA A 186 -18.24 -12.32 3.27
N MET A 187 -17.39 -11.70 2.44
CA MET A 187 -17.29 -11.98 1.01
C MET A 187 -15.84 -12.23 0.61
N LYS A 188 -15.64 -13.13 -0.34
CA LYS A 188 -14.33 -13.55 -0.84
C LYS A 188 -14.17 -13.16 -2.29
N VAL A 189 -13.03 -12.55 -2.61
CA VAL A 189 -12.66 -12.18 -3.98
C VAL A 189 -12.53 -13.45 -4.85
N LYS A 190 -13.17 -13.45 -6.02
CA LYS A 190 -13.12 -14.57 -6.97
C LYS A 190 -11.70 -14.78 -7.52
N ASN A 191 -11.40 -16.03 -7.86
CA ASN A 191 -10.08 -16.39 -8.40
C ASN A 191 -9.73 -15.67 -9.70
N GLU A 192 -10.73 -15.34 -10.54
CA GLU A 192 -10.52 -14.55 -11.76
C GLU A 192 -9.90 -13.17 -11.48
N VAL A 193 -10.21 -12.53 -10.34
CA VAL A 193 -9.61 -11.25 -9.91
C VAL A 193 -8.25 -11.51 -9.26
N LYS A 194 -8.18 -12.49 -8.36
CA LYS A 194 -6.97 -12.84 -7.60
C LYS A 194 -5.80 -13.24 -8.51
N SER A 195 -6.07 -13.89 -9.63
CA SER A 195 -5.06 -14.40 -10.57
C SER A 195 -4.17 -13.30 -11.18
N PHE A 196 -4.61 -12.05 -11.16
CA PHE A 196 -3.81 -10.93 -11.65
C PHE A 196 -2.83 -10.37 -10.63
N VAL A 197 -3.00 -10.68 -9.34
CA VAL A 197 -2.28 -10.02 -8.23
C VAL A 197 -1.31 -10.98 -7.56
N GLN A 198 -0.05 -10.55 -7.47
CA GLN A 198 0.99 -11.21 -6.70
C GLN A 198 1.38 -10.31 -5.52
N PHE A 199 1.23 -10.81 -4.30
CA PHE A 199 1.63 -10.11 -3.07
C PHE A 199 3.06 -10.43 -2.70
N ARG A 200 3.82 -9.41 -2.27
CA ARG A 200 5.23 -9.52 -1.86
C ARG A 200 5.51 -8.54 -0.72
N HIS A 201 6.30 -8.99 0.26
CA HIS A 201 6.81 -8.10 1.29
C HIS A 201 7.84 -7.13 0.71
N LEU A 202 7.70 -5.85 1.02
CA LEU A 202 8.67 -4.81 0.67
C LEU A 202 8.56 -3.63 1.63
N ASN A 203 9.69 -3.17 2.13
CA ASN A 203 9.82 -1.87 2.77
C ASN A 203 10.16 -0.83 1.68
N LEU A 204 9.43 0.28 1.61
CA LEU A 204 9.70 1.35 0.63
C LEU A 204 11.07 2.03 0.81
N LEU A 205 11.76 1.78 1.92
CA LEU A 205 13.15 2.21 2.11
C LEU A 205 14.17 1.28 1.45
N ASP A 206 13.78 0.04 1.13
CA ASP A 206 14.67 -0.95 0.51
C ASP A 206 14.82 -0.72 -1.00
N SER A 207 15.73 -1.47 -1.62
CA SER A 207 15.92 -1.45 -3.07
C SER A 207 14.78 -2.15 -3.82
N TYR A 208 14.29 -1.53 -4.90
CA TYR A 208 13.26 -2.12 -5.76
C TYR A 208 13.83 -2.93 -6.93
N ALA A 209 15.15 -3.09 -7.02
CA ALA A 209 15.81 -3.74 -8.16
C ALA A 209 15.28 -5.14 -8.48
N LEU A 210 14.91 -5.91 -7.45
CA LEU A 210 14.37 -7.27 -7.60
C LEU A 210 12.89 -7.33 -8.04
N LEU A 211 12.18 -6.21 -8.06
CA LEU A 211 10.80 -6.14 -8.56
C LEU A 211 10.74 -6.04 -10.09
N GLY A 212 11.82 -5.55 -10.72
CA GLY A 212 11.90 -5.29 -12.15
C GLY A 212 11.30 -3.96 -12.57
N LYS A 213 10.76 -3.88 -13.78
CA LYS A 213 10.19 -2.67 -14.38
C LYS A 213 8.67 -2.75 -14.46
N PHE A 214 8.04 -1.58 -14.35
CA PHE A 214 6.60 -1.41 -14.38
C PHE A 214 6.20 -0.34 -15.41
N ASP A 215 5.00 -0.46 -15.93
CA ASP A 215 4.37 0.54 -16.79
C ASP A 215 3.55 1.52 -15.96
N ILE A 216 3.04 1.08 -14.83
CA ILE A 216 2.19 1.86 -13.93
C ILE A 216 2.56 1.57 -12.48
N ILE A 217 2.73 2.61 -11.65
CA ILE A 217 2.90 2.51 -10.20
C ILE A 217 1.76 3.26 -9.51
N PHE A 218 1.10 2.60 -8.57
CA PHE A 218 0.19 3.20 -7.59
C PHE A 218 0.94 3.31 -6.27
N CYS A 219 1.16 4.54 -5.80
CA CYS A 219 1.72 4.87 -4.50
C CYS A 219 0.82 5.89 -3.83
N ARG A 220 -0.21 5.43 -3.16
CA ARG A 220 -1.28 6.31 -2.69
C ARG A 220 -1.43 6.28 -1.18
N ASN A 221 -1.53 7.47 -0.59
CA ASN A 221 -1.78 7.67 0.84
C ASN A 221 -0.72 7.03 1.76
N VAL A 222 0.53 6.99 1.31
CA VAL A 222 1.66 6.47 2.07
C VAL A 222 2.80 7.47 2.18
N LEU A 223 3.05 8.29 1.17
CA LEU A 223 4.11 9.30 1.20
C LEU A 223 3.90 10.35 2.30
N ILE A 224 2.65 10.53 2.74
CA ILE A 224 2.28 11.44 3.84
C ILE A 224 2.97 11.10 5.17
N TYR A 225 3.45 9.88 5.35
CA TYR A 225 4.12 9.44 6.58
C TYR A 225 5.63 9.68 6.59
N PHE A 226 6.21 10.07 5.45
CA PHE A 226 7.65 10.19 5.26
C PHE A 226 8.15 11.62 5.28
N SER A 227 9.41 11.80 5.71
CA SER A 227 10.12 13.07 5.58
C SER A 227 10.35 13.44 4.10
N ALA A 228 10.61 14.71 3.82
CA ALA A 228 10.89 15.18 2.45
C ALA A 228 12.10 14.47 1.82
N GLU A 229 13.11 14.16 2.63
CA GLU A 229 14.30 13.42 2.16
C GLU A 229 13.96 12.01 1.75
N VAL A 230 13.19 11.27 2.59
CA VAL A 230 12.74 9.90 2.30
C VAL A 230 11.82 9.90 1.07
N LYS A 231 10.91 10.87 0.94
CA LYS A 231 10.08 11.02 -0.27
C LYS A 231 10.92 11.13 -1.54
N ARG A 232 11.96 11.96 -1.56
CA ARG A 232 12.85 12.10 -2.73
C ARG A 232 13.53 10.77 -3.08
N LYS A 233 14.01 10.02 -2.09
CA LYS A 233 14.64 8.70 -2.30
C LYS A 233 13.63 7.69 -2.91
N ILE A 234 12.43 7.62 -2.37
CA ILE A 234 11.37 6.74 -2.87
C ILE A 234 10.99 7.10 -4.32
N ILE A 235 10.79 8.39 -4.60
CA ILE A 235 10.40 8.85 -5.94
C ILE A 235 11.51 8.58 -6.96
N ALA A 236 12.78 8.78 -6.59
CA ALA A 236 13.91 8.44 -7.44
C ALA A 236 13.96 6.94 -7.77
N GLN A 237 13.65 6.06 -6.81
CA GLN A 237 13.55 4.63 -7.05
C GLN A 237 12.31 4.27 -7.91
N PHE A 238 11.17 4.95 -7.74
CA PHE A 238 10.00 4.78 -8.64
C PHE A 238 10.35 5.16 -10.07
N ARG A 239 11.06 6.29 -10.28
CA ARG A 239 11.56 6.64 -11.61
C ARG A 239 12.41 5.53 -12.21
N GLN A 240 13.32 4.96 -11.43
CA GLN A 240 14.15 3.85 -11.91
C GLN A 240 13.32 2.60 -12.21
N SER A 241 12.25 2.33 -11.47
CA SER A 241 11.38 1.15 -11.63
C SER A 241 10.31 1.29 -12.70
N LEU A 242 9.96 2.51 -13.12
CA LEU A 242 9.05 2.74 -14.23
C LEU A 242 9.76 2.58 -15.58
N ASN A 243 9.06 2.09 -16.58
CA ASN A 243 9.46 2.20 -17.97
C ASN A 243 9.39 3.69 -18.42
N PRO A 244 10.18 4.13 -19.42
CA PRO A 244 10.01 5.46 -20.02
C PRO A 244 8.55 5.68 -20.46
N GLY A 245 7.99 6.84 -20.14
CA GLY A 245 6.59 7.13 -20.40
C GLY A 245 5.58 6.44 -19.47
N GLY A 246 6.04 5.65 -18.48
CA GLY A 246 5.19 5.00 -17.50
C GLY A 246 4.54 5.97 -16.52
N TYR A 247 3.50 5.53 -15.84
CA TYR A 247 2.62 6.36 -15.02
C TYR A 247 2.80 6.13 -13.52
N LEU A 248 2.75 7.21 -12.76
CA LEU A 248 2.71 7.20 -11.29
C LEU A 248 1.40 7.83 -10.81
N PHE A 249 0.63 7.07 -10.04
CA PHE A 249 -0.59 7.50 -9.36
C PHE A 249 -0.31 7.76 -7.89
N LEU A 250 -0.69 8.92 -7.39
CA LEU A 250 -0.57 9.31 -5.99
C LEU A 250 -1.94 9.48 -5.33
N GLY A 251 -1.98 9.57 -4.01
CA GLY A 251 -3.19 9.92 -3.26
C GLY A 251 -3.60 11.37 -3.50
N ALA A 252 -4.87 11.69 -3.28
CA ALA A 252 -5.45 13.01 -3.58
C ALA A 252 -4.75 14.19 -2.88
N SER A 253 -4.17 13.96 -1.69
CA SER A 253 -3.43 14.97 -0.92
C SER A 253 -1.91 14.90 -1.11
N GLU A 254 -1.41 14.06 -2.03
CA GLU A 254 0.01 13.84 -2.24
C GLU A 254 0.47 14.51 -3.54
N SER A 255 1.70 15.05 -3.52
CA SER A 255 2.32 15.70 -4.68
C SER A 255 3.82 15.46 -4.67
N ILE A 256 4.40 15.37 -5.87
CA ILE A 256 5.86 15.33 -6.06
C ILE A 256 6.41 16.66 -6.62
N SER A 257 5.58 17.68 -6.71
CA SER A 257 6.01 19.02 -7.11
C SER A 257 7.09 19.56 -6.16
N GLY A 258 8.19 20.05 -6.73
CA GLY A 258 9.35 20.52 -5.95
C GLY A 258 10.22 19.42 -5.34
N LEU A 259 9.91 18.14 -5.58
CA LEU A 259 10.74 17.02 -5.16
C LEU A 259 11.60 16.45 -6.30
N THR A 260 11.12 16.54 -7.55
CA THR A 260 11.80 16.03 -8.75
C THR A 260 11.23 16.67 -10.02
N ASP A 261 12.06 16.76 -11.06
CA ASP A 261 11.66 17.17 -12.42
C ASP A 261 11.56 15.98 -13.40
N ASP A 262 11.77 14.76 -12.91
CA ASP A 262 11.77 13.53 -13.71
C ASP A 262 10.39 13.10 -14.21
N PHE A 263 9.34 13.78 -13.75
CA PHE A 263 7.95 13.46 -14.09
C PHE A 263 7.25 14.68 -14.68
N GLU A 264 6.44 14.43 -15.71
CA GLU A 264 5.45 15.36 -16.22
C GLU A 264 4.16 15.22 -15.43
N MET A 265 3.63 16.34 -14.92
CA MET A 265 2.32 16.38 -14.28
C MET A 265 1.23 16.42 -15.35
N ILE A 266 0.33 15.46 -15.31
CA ILE A 266 -0.84 15.39 -16.21
C ILE A 266 -2.10 15.68 -15.40
N ARG A 267 -2.75 16.79 -15.69
CA ARG A 267 -4.05 17.13 -15.10
C ARG A 267 -5.16 16.33 -15.77
N CYS A 268 -5.97 15.71 -14.95
CA CYS A 268 -7.20 15.01 -15.32
C CYS A 268 -8.39 15.75 -14.69
N ASN A 269 -9.59 15.45 -15.11
CA ASN A 269 -10.78 16.01 -14.50
C ASN A 269 -11.74 14.88 -14.06
N PRO A 270 -11.74 14.54 -12.77
CA PRO A 270 -10.89 15.05 -11.69
C PRO A 270 -9.49 14.41 -11.62
N GLY A 271 -8.58 15.00 -10.82
CA GLY A 271 -7.33 14.39 -10.36
C GLY A 271 -6.07 14.75 -11.16
N ILE A 272 -4.96 14.22 -10.68
CA ILE A 272 -3.62 14.40 -11.25
C ILE A 272 -2.95 13.03 -11.29
N ILE A 273 -2.24 12.75 -12.39
CA ILE A 273 -1.29 11.64 -12.49
C ILE A 273 0.05 12.18 -12.99
N TYR A 274 1.07 11.39 -12.86
CA TYR A 274 2.42 11.76 -13.27
C TYR A 274 2.93 10.78 -14.30
N ARG A 275 3.63 11.26 -15.34
CA ARG A 275 4.26 10.44 -16.38
C ARG A 275 5.76 10.58 -16.31
N ARG A 276 6.48 9.46 -16.29
CA ARG A 276 7.94 9.47 -16.34
C ARG A 276 8.42 10.07 -17.67
N ARG A 277 9.30 11.07 -17.58
CA ARG A 277 10.03 11.66 -18.72
C ARG A 277 11.10 10.72 -19.27
#